data_66e9689eeac8a66cc4524b3d391737ba
#
_entry.id   66e9689eeac8a66cc4524b3d391737ba
#
_cell.length_a   1.000
_cell.length_b   1.000
_cell.length_c   1.000
_cell.angle_alpha   90.00
_cell.angle_beta   90.00
_cell.angle_gamma   90.00
#
_symmetry.space_group_name_H-M   'P 1'
#
loop_
_entity.id
_entity.type
_entity.pdbx_description
1 polymer ?
#
loop_
_entity_poly.entity_id
_entity_poly.type
_entity_poly.pdbx_seq_one_letter_code
_entity_poly.pdbx_strand_id
1 'polypeptide(L)'
;MKLTLLRHGETEGSRRDLYYGAADIPVLPEALEALRHKALTGIYPTAGHYCVSGLQRTIQTLHAIYGDVGYTVLPGLREMDFGDFEMRAYAGDLEHDPQFIAWCEDVEHNICPHGESAAQVLARSVAAIEPVLRRGEDTVCVIHGGVTSGLMIHWFGGILYDYSPAPGTGYQVIFDGEKPLNYTNIG
;
A
#
# COMPACT_ATOMS: atom_id res chain seq x y z
N MET A 1 -9.04 15.38 -10.68
CA MET A 1 -8.41 15.36 -9.35
C MET A 1 -7.07 14.64 -9.40
N LYS A 2 -6.24 14.84 -8.38
CA LYS A 2 -5.00 14.08 -8.18
C LYS A 2 -5.16 13.14 -6.98
N LEU A 3 -4.89 11.85 -7.20
CA LEU A 3 -4.83 10.85 -6.14
C LEU A 3 -3.38 10.42 -5.96
N THR A 4 -2.84 10.65 -4.78
CA THR A 4 -1.50 10.22 -4.43
C THR A 4 -1.57 8.95 -3.60
N LEU A 5 -0.94 7.86 -4.05
CA LEU A 5 -0.78 6.61 -3.33
C LEU A 5 0.66 6.52 -2.84
N LEU A 6 0.87 6.49 -1.53
CA LEU A 6 2.18 6.35 -0.91
C LEU A 6 2.25 5.03 -0.14
N ARG A 7 3.28 4.25 -0.38
CA ARG A 7 3.60 3.11 0.47
C ARG A 7 4.17 3.60 1.81
N HIS A 8 3.73 3.01 2.91
CA HIS A 8 4.28 3.28 4.24
C HIS A 8 5.80 3.14 4.28
N GLY A 9 6.45 3.75 5.28
CA GLY A 9 7.88 3.66 5.52
C GLY A 9 8.35 2.24 5.85
N GLU A 10 9.66 2.03 5.82
CA GLU A 10 10.28 0.73 6.10
C GLU A 10 9.92 0.23 7.50
N THR A 11 9.61 -1.07 7.58
CA THR A 11 9.29 -1.80 8.81
C THR A 11 10.26 -2.96 8.98
N GLU A 12 10.28 -3.60 10.15
CA GLU A 12 11.04 -4.84 10.33
C GLU A 12 10.61 -5.93 9.33
N GLY A 13 9.31 -6.00 9.01
CA GLY A 13 8.79 -6.94 8.01
C GLY A 13 9.39 -6.70 6.62
N SER A 14 9.41 -5.44 6.14
CA SER A 14 9.99 -5.13 4.83
C SER A 14 11.53 -5.28 4.79
N ARG A 15 12.20 -5.00 5.92
CA ARG A 15 13.66 -5.17 6.03
C ARG A 15 14.11 -6.63 5.96
N ARG A 16 13.28 -7.53 6.45
CA ARG A 16 13.54 -8.97 6.50
C ARG A 16 12.82 -9.76 5.42
N ASP A 17 12.22 -9.09 4.44
CA ASP A 17 11.45 -9.71 3.35
C ASP A 17 10.39 -10.70 3.85
N LEU A 18 9.68 -10.33 4.95
CA LEU A 18 8.61 -11.15 5.49
C LEU A 18 7.31 -10.92 4.71
N TYR A 19 6.50 -11.98 4.61
CA TYR A 19 5.09 -11.85 4.27
C TYR A 19 4.36 -11.24 5.46
N TYR A 20 3.85 -10.03 5.33
CA TYR A 20 3.10 -9.36 6.40
C TYR A 20 2.11 -8.37 5.83
N GLY A 21 0.90 -8.47 6.26
CA GLY A 21 -0.17 -7.58 5.81
C GLY A 21 -1.10 -7.23 6.95
N ALA A 22 -1.76 -8.21 7.56
CA ALA A 22 -2.64 -8.03 8.71
C ALA A 22 -1.85 -7.67 9.99
N ALA A 23 -0.62 -8.17 10.13
CA ALA A 23 0.24 -7.85 11.26
C ALA A 23 0.49 -6.33 11.38
N ASP A 24 0.09 -5.75 12.52
CA ASP A 24 0.20 -4.32 12.76
C ASP A 24 1.55 -3.94 13.40
N ILE A 25 2.61 -4.00 12.59
CA ILE A 25 3.97 -3.66 12.99
C ILE A 25 4.30 -2.19 12.67
N PRO A 26 5.15 -1.51 13.50
CA PRO A 26 5.50 -0.11 13.31
C PRO A 26 6.52 0.11 12.19
N VAL A 27 6.59 1.35 11.72
CA VAL A 27 7.72 1.85 10.93
C VAL A 27 8.95 1.94 11.82
N LEU A 28 10.11 1.62 11.26
CA LEU A 28 11.39 1.73 11.96
C LEU A 28 11.72 3.18 12.32
N PRO A 29 12.26 3.46 13.51
CA PRO A 29 12.55 4.83 13.94
C PRO A 29 13.42 5.62 12.94
N GLU A 30 14.47 5.00 12.41
CA GLU A 30 15.35 5.61 11.40
C GLU A 30 14.64 5.87 10.07
N ALA A 31 13.67 5.03 9.69
CA ALA A 31 12.86 5.27 8.50
C ALA A 31 11.90 6.45 8.69
N LEU A 32 11.36 6.65 9.89
CA LEU A 32 10.57 7.85 10.21
C LEU A 32 11.40 9.12 10.12
N GLU A 33 12.65 9.10 10.60
CA GLU A 33 13.59 10.23 10.46
C GLU A 33 13.89 10.53 9.00
N ALA A 34 14.18 9.49 8.20
CA ALA A 34 14.44 9.64 6.76
C ALA A 34 13.23 10.24 6.02
N LEU A 35 12.00 9.81 6.36
CA LEU A 35 10.78 10.37 5.78
C LEU A 35 10.60 11.85 6.13
N ARG A 36 10.85 12.25 7.38
CA ARG A 36 10.80 13.67 7.79
C ARG A 36 11.79 14.51 7.00
N HIS A 37 13.03 14.06 6.88
CA HIS A 37 14.05 14.77 6.08
C HIS A 37 13.66 14.87 4.63
N LYS A 38 13.16 13.79 4.04
CA LYS A 38 12.70 13.77 2.65
C LYS A 38 11.50 14.70 2.42
N ALA A 39 10.60 14.80 3.39
CA ALA A 39 9.46 15.72 3.32
C ALA A 39 9.88 17.19 3.20
N LEU A 40 10.99 17.60 3.83
CA LEU A 40 11.52 18.97 3.75
C LEU A 40 11.98 19.35 2.33
N THR A 41 12.22 18.39 1.45
CA THR A 41 12.61 18.67 0.05
C THR A 41 11.42 19.03 -0.84
N GLY A 42 10.18 18.91 -0.33
CA GLY A 42 8.96 19.19 -1.09
C GLY A 42 8.60 18.11 -2.11
N ILE A 43 9.19 16.91 -2.03
CA ILE A 43 8.94 15.82 -2.98
C ILE A 43 7.52 15.21 -2.82
N TYR A 44 6.93 15.30 -1.62
CA TYR A 44 5.62 14.77 -1.36
C TYR A 44 4.52 15.79 -1.68
N PRO A 45 3.57 15.46 -2.59
CA PRO A 45 2.44 16.34 -2.88
C PRO A 45 1.56 16.53 -1.65
N THR A 46 1.05 17.73 -1.46
CA THR A 46 0.02 18.02 -0.45
C THR A 46 -1.38 17.94 -1.07
N ALA A 47 -2.39 17.70 -0.25
CA ALA A 47 -3.79 17.63 -0.67
C ALA A 47 -4.73 18.21 0.40
N GLY A 48 -5.99 18.41 0.03
CA GLY A 48 -7.04 18.80 0.99
C GLY A 48 -7.50 17.66 1.87
N HIS A 49 -7.29 16.40 1.42
CA HIS A 49 -7.73 15.20 2.12
C HIS A 49 -6.60 14.18 2.25
N TYR A 50 -6.57 13.52 3.40
CA TYR A 50 -5.61 12.47 3.70
C TYR A 50 -6.35 11.21 4.15
N CYS A 51 -5.91 10.06 3.66
CA CYS A 51 -6.45 8.75 4.01
C CYS A 51 -5.34 7.79 4.41
N VAL A 52 -5.67 6.86 5.28
CA VAL A 52 -4.79 5.77 5.73
C VAL A 52 -5.56 4.46 5.77
N SER A 53 -4.87 3.32 5.76
CA SER A 53 -5.51 2.01 5.90
C SER A 53 -5.99 1.70 7.34
N GLY A 54 -5.47 2.44 8.32
CA GLY A 54 -5.73 2.23 9.75
C GLY A 54 -4.66 1.39 10.45
N LEU A 55 -3.71 0.78 9.73
CA LEU A 55 -2.56 0.13 10.36
C LEU A 55 -1.54 1.19 10.79
N GLN A 56 -0.91 0.97 11.96
CA GLN A 56 -0.04 1.98 12.59
C GLN A 56 1.07 2.49 11.66
N ARG A 57 1.66 1.63 10.83
CA ARG A 57 2.70 2.02 9.87
C ARG A 57 2.25 3.07 8.85
N THR A 58 0.96 3.05 8.47
CA THR A 58 0.41 4.06 7.54
C THR A 58 0.17 5.39 8.24
N ILE A 59 -0.32 5.36 9.48
CA ILE A 59 -0.53 6.55 10.32
C ILE A 59 0.80 7.21 10.67
N GLN A 60 1.80 6.41 11.10
CA GLN A 60 3.14 6.90 11.43
C GLN A 60 3.82 7.56 10.22
N THR A 61 3.68 6.95 9.04
CA THR A 61 4.21 7.50 7.78
C THR A 61 3.52 8.82 7.43
N LEU A 62 2.18 8.89 7.54
CA LEU A 62 1.43 10.11 7.30
C LEU A 62 1.95 11.25 8.18
N HIS A 63 2.06 11.02 9.50
CA HIS A 63 2.52 12.04 10.43
C HIS A 63 4.01 12.41 10.23
N ALA A 64 4.84 11.46 9.81
CA ALA A 64 6.26 11.75 9.51
C ALA A 64 6.40 12.69 8.31
N ILE A 65 5.54 12.56 7.28
CA ILE A 65 5.61 13.35 6.05
C ILE A 65 4.86 14.68 6.18
N TYR A 66 3.65 14.66 6.73
CA TYR A 66 2.70 15.78 6.68
C TYR A 66 2.43 16.43 8.05
N GLY A 67 3.01 15.92 9.12
CA GLY A 67 2.76 16.41 10.48
C GLY A 67 1.39 15.98 11.02
N ASP A 68 0.85 16.77 11.94
CA ASP A 68 -0.45 16.51 12.56
C ASP A 68 -1.59 17.01 11.66
N VAL A 69 -1.90 16.23 10.63
CA VAL A 69 -3.03 16.47 9.73
C VAL A 69 -4.19 15.53 10.06
N GLY A 70 -5.42 16.02 9.85
CA GLY A 70 -6.61 15.17 9.93
C GLY A 70 -6.64 14.15 8.80
N TYR A 71 -7.11 12.94 9.07
CA TYR A 71 -7.20 11.87 8.07
C TYR A 71 -8.46 11.01 8.26
N THR A 72 -8.83 10.32 7.19
CA THR A 72 -9.89 9.31 7.18
C THR A 72 -9.27 7.91 7.13
N VAL A 73 -9.77 7.00 7.96
CA VAL A 73 -9.38 5.59 7.90
C VAL A 73 -10.24 4.87 6.87
N LEU A 74 -9.60 4.23 5.90
CA LEU A 74 -10.22 3.39 4.88
C LEU A 74 -9.74 1.93 5.05
N PRO A 75 -10.42 1.10 5.86
CA PRO A 75 -9.99 -0.27 6.14
C PRO A 75 -9.88 -1.16 4.90
N GLY A 76 -10.66 -0.87 3.84
CA GLY A 76 -10.55 -1.55 2.56
C GLY A 76 -9.20 -1.38 1.85
N LEU A 77 -8.37 -0.41 2.28
CA LEU A 77 -7.01 -0.19 1.77
C LEU A 77 -5.91 -0.87 2.62
N ARG A 78 -6.26 -1.76 3.57
CA ARG A 78 -5.27 -2.59 4.30
C ARG A 78 -4.54 -3.50 3.34
N GLU A 79 -3.30 -3.86 3.70
CA GLU A 79 -2.53 -4.84 2.95
C GLU A 79 -3.22 -6.21 2.96
N MET A 80 -2.83 -7.08 2.06
CA MET A 80 -3.31 -8.46 1.98
C MET A 80 -3.08 -9.17 3.31
N ASP A 81 -4.11 -9.82 3.82
CA ASP A 81 -3.97 -10.75 4.95
C ASP A 81 -3.34 -12.04 4.44
N PHE A 82 -2.08 -12.27 4.82
CA PHE A 82 -1.35 -13.48 4.45
C PHE A 82 -1.68 -14.69 5.33
N GLY A 83 -2.61 -14.56 6.31
CA GLY A 83 -3.06 -15.64 7.15
C GLY A 83 -1.92 -16.41 7.82
N ASP A 84 -1.83 -17.71 7.56
CA ASP A 84 -0.80 -18.57 8.17
C ASP A 84 0.63 -18.29 7.67
N PHE A 85 0.78 -17.45 6.64
CA PHE A 85 2.08 -17.02 6.13
C PHE A 85 2.57 -15.70 6.77
N GLU A 86 1.74 -15.06 7.62
CA GLU A 86 2.11 -13.81 8.30
C GLU A 86 3.40 -13.94 9.11
N MET A 87 4.27 -12.94 8.98
CA MET A 87 5.55 -12.81 9.67
C MET A 87 6.55 -13.92 9.39
N ARG A 88 6.39 -14.65 8.28
CA ARG A 88 7.31 -15.68 7.81
C ARG A 88 8.08 -15.19 6.58
N ALA A 89 9.35 -15.61 6.45
CA ALA A 89 10.17 -15.32 5.28
C ALA A 89 10.01 -16.43 4.22
N TYR A 90 10.26 -16.10 2.95
CA TYR A 90 10.32 -17.12 1.91
C TYR A 90 11.43 -18.15 2.23
N ALA A 91 12.66 -17.65 2.39
CA ALA A 91 13.82 -18.50 2.66
C ALA A 91 13.76 -19.08 4.10
N GLY A 92 13.79 -20.38 4.21
CA GLY A 92 13.81 -21.10 5.47
C GLY A 92 12.44 -21.39 6.09
N ASP A 93 11.43 -20.52 5.84
CA ASP A 93 10.11 -20.70 6.46
C ASP A 93 9.06 -21.23 5.47
N LEU A 94 9.02 -20.69 4.25
CA LEU A 94 7.94 -20.95 3.28
C LEU A 94 8.39 -21.70 2.02
N GLU A 95 9.68 -21.71 1.71
CA GLU A 95 10.20 -22.28 0.45
C GLU A 95 9.85 -23.75 0.22
N HIS A 96 9.60 -24.49 1.30
CA HIS A 96 9.22 -25.91 1.27
C HIS A 96 7.83 -26.17 1.86
N ASP A 97 7.07 -25.11 2.19
CA ASP A 97 5.71 -25.24 2.70
C ASP A 97 4.75 -25.59 1.56
N PRO A 98 4.10 -26.78 1.57
CA PRO A 98 3.23 -27.21 0.47
C PRO A 98 2.03 -26.27 0.24
N GLN A 99 1.51 -25.62 1.30
CA GLN A 99 0.39 -24.68 1.20
C GLN A 99 0.84 -23.39 0.54
N PHE A 100 2.06 -22.94 0.86
CA PHE A 100 2.64 -21.74 0.22
C PHE A 100 2.94 -21.99 -1.26
N ILE A 101 3.53 -23.17 -1.59
CA ILE A 101 3.78 -23.54 -2.99
C ILE A 101 2.47 -23.57 -3.79
N ALA A 102 1.43 -24.21 -3.25
CA ALA A 102 0.11 -24.26 -3.90
C ALA A 102 -0.51 -22.87 -4.04
N TRP A 103 -0.34 -21.96 -3.06
CA TRP A 103 -0.79 -20.58 -3.17
C TRP A 103 -0.06 -19.83 -4.29
N CYS A 104 1.24 -20.03 -4.45
CA CYS A 104 2.06 -19.39 -5.49
C CYS A 104 1.69 -19.81 -6.93
N GLU A 105 0.99 -20.94 -7.14
CA GLU A 105 0.55 -21.38 -8.47
C GLU A 105 -0.42 -20.39 -9.12
N ASP A 106 -1.27 -19.71 -8.32
CA ASP A 106 -2.18 -18.67 -8.77
C ASP A 106 -2.46 -17.69 -7.61
N VAL A 107 -1.54 -16.78 -7.36
CA VAL A 107 -1.65 -15.77 -6.28
C VAL A 107 -2.89 -14.88 -6.43
N GLU A 108 -3.36 -14.69 -7.66
CA GLU A 108 -4.53 -13.87 -7.93
C GLU A 108 -5.79 -14.49 -7.33
N HIS A 109 -5.99 -15.81 -7.48
CA HIS A 109 -7.24 -16.47 -7.11
C HIS A 109 -7.10 -17.39 -5.89
N ASN A 110 -5.93 -17.96 -5.65
CA ASN A 110 -5.71 -18.82 -4.49
C ASN A 110 -5.69 -17.98 -3.21
N ILE A 111 -6.47 -18.44 -2.22
CA ILE A 111 -6.58 -17.77 -0.93
C ILE A 111 -5.48 -18.29 -0.01
N CYS A 112 -4.73 -17.39 0.64
CA CYS A 112 -3.84 -17.77 1.73
C CYS A 112 -4.64 -18.51 2.83
N PRO A 113 -4.12 -19.60 3.40
CA PRO A 113 -4.78 -20.26 4.53
C PRO A 113 -5.13 -19.24 5.64
N HIS A 114 -6.41 -19.10 5.97
CA HIS A 114 -6.97 -18.13 6.91
C HIS A 114 -6.74 -16.64 6.53
N GLY A 115 -6.40 -16.35 5.27
CA GLY A 115 -6.14 -15.00 4.77
C GLY A 115 -6.97 -14.65 3.53
N GLU A 116 -6.36 -13.91 2.61
CA GLU A 116 -6.99 -13.37 1.40
C GLU A 116 -6.29 -13.85 0.12
N SER A 117 -6.95 -13.70 -1.03
CA SER A 117 -6.34 -13.71 -2.36
C SER A 117 -6.09 -12.28 -2.86
N ALA A 118 -5.22 -12.11 -3.85
CA ALA A 118 -4.98 -10.79 -4.45
C ALA A 118 -6.25 -10.22 -5.11
N ALA A 119 -7.12 -11.05 -5.71
CA ALA A 119 -8.40 -10.63 -6.27
C ALA A 119 -9.34 -10.05 -5.19
N GLN A 120 -9.40 -10.66 -4.00
CA GLN A 120 -10.20 -10.15 -2.88
C GLN A 120 -9.66 -8.79 -2.39
N VAL A 121 -8.34 -8.66 -2.28
CA VAL A 121 -7.68 -7.40 -1.92
C VAL A 121 -8.00 -6.31 -2.92
N LEU A 122 -7.87 -6.60 -4.22
CA LEU A 122 -8.20 -5.65 -5.28
C LEU A 122 -9.66 -5.22 -5.21
N ALA A 123 -10.59 -6.16 -5.09
CA ALA A 123 -12.02 -5.86 -5.04
C ALA A 123 -12.37 -4.90 -3.89
N ARG A 124 -11.88 -5.16 -2.65
CA ARG A 124 -12.13 -4.27 -1.51
C ARG A 124 -11.41 -2.93 -1.62
N SER A 125 -10.23 -2.90 -2.26
CA SER A 125 -9.47 -1.67 -2.46
C SER A 125 -10.14 -0.75 -3.47
N VAL A 126 -10.65 -1.28 -4.58
CA VAL A 126 -11.44 -0.53 -5.57
C VAL A 126 -12.69 0.03 -4.91
N ALA A 127 -13.45 -0.81 -4.19
CA ALA A 127 -14.65 -0.36 -3.48
C ALA A 127 -14.37 0.74 -2.44
N ALA A 128 -13.19 0.72 -1.79
CA ALA A 128 -12.79 1.73 -0.82
C ALA A 128 -12.35 3.06 -1.48
N ILE A 129 -11.76 3.00 -2.68
CA ILE A 129 -11.24 4.20 -3.36
C ILE A 129 -12.31 4.91 -4.21
N GLU A 130 -13.32 4.19 -4.72
CA GLU A 130 -14.41 4.79 -5.53
C GLU A 130 -15.07 6.01 -4.88
N PRO A 131 -15.47 6.01 -3.59
CA PRO A 131 -16.04 7.19 -2.95
C PRO A 131 -15.09 8.39 -2.90
N VAL A 132 -13.78 8.11 -2.83
CA VAL A 132 -12.73 9.16 -2.87
C VAL A 132 -12.68 9.79 -4.26
N LEU A 133 -12.70 8.98 -5.32
CA LEU A 133 -12.71 9.46 -6.70
C LEU A 133 -13.98 10.27 -7.02
N ARG A 134 -15.14 9.81 -6.56
CA ARG A 134 -16.42 10.52 -6.74
C ARG A 134 -16.48 11.88 -6.06
N ARG A 135 -15.73 12.05 -4.95
CA ARG A 135 -15.60 13.36 -4.30
C ARG A 135 -14.92 14.39 -5.19
N GLY A 136 -14.00 13.95 -6.06
CA GLY A 136 -13.32 14.78 -7.03
C GLY A 136 -12.26 15.71 -6.45
N GLU A 137 -11.85 15.52 -5.20
CA GLU A 137 -10.91 16.36 -4.46
C GLU A 137 -9.53 15.72 -4.37
N ASP A 138 -8.47 16.54 -4.50
CA ASP A 138 -7.11 16.05 -4.40
C ASP A 138 -6.89 15.36 -3.05
N THR A 139 -6.42 14.10 -3.09
CA THR A 139 -6.31 13.23 -1.92
C THR A 139 -4.97 12.51 -1.89
N VAL A 140 -4.39 12.39 -0.70
CA VAL A 140 -3.23 11.53 -0.41
C VAL A 140 -3.69 10.33 0.39
N CYS A 141 -3.36 9.13 -0.08
CA CYS A 141 -3.57 7.87 0.62
C CYS A 141 -2.21 7.25 1.00
N VAL A 142 -1.93 7.13 2.29
CA VAL A 142 -0.78 6.36 2.76
C VAL A 142 -1.23 4.93 3.03
N ILE A 143 -0.74 4.00 2.22
CA ILE A 143 -1.21 2.62 2.13
C ILE A 143 -0.04 1.63 2.01
N HIS A 144 -0.19 0.55 1.26
CA HIS A 144 0.73 -0.59 1.21
C HIS A 144 1.20 -0.89 -0.21
N GLY A 145 2.27 -1.68 -0.30
CA GLY A 145 2.88 -2.04 -1.58
C GLY A 145 1.93 -2.82 -2.49
N GLY A 146 1.37 -3.92 -2.00
CA GLY A 146 0.49 -4.79 -2.77
C GLY A 146 -0.79 -4.10 -3.21
N VAL A 147 -1.41 -3.32 -2.31
CA VAL A 147 -2.62 -2.52 -2.63
C VAL A 147 -2.32 -1.47 -3.69
N THR A 148 -1.19 -0.75 -3.57
CA THR A 148 -0.78 0.25 -4.56
C THR A 148 -0.58 -0.41 -5.93
N SER A 149 0.16 -1.51 -5.98
CA SER A 149 0.42 -2.25 -7.23
C SER A 149 -0.89 -2.76 -7.85
N GLY A 150 -1.77 -3.35 -7.05
CA GLY A 150 -3.08 -3.84 -7.52
C GLY A 150 -3.94 -2.73 -8.13
N LEU A 151 -4.05 -1.58 -7.48
CA LEU A 151 -4.78 -0.43 -8.00
C LEU A 151 -4.16 0.12 -9.29
N MET A 152 -2.83 0.21 -9.36
CA MET A 152 -2.13 0.68 -10.56
C MET A 152 -2.32 -0.26 -11.75
N ILE A 153 -2.24 -1.58 -11.53
CA ILE A 153 -2.53 -2.59 -12.55
C ILE A 153 -3.99 -2.50 -13.01
N HIS A 154 -4.93 -2.34 -12.08
CA HIS A 154 -6.35 -2.18 -12.39
C HIS A 154 -6.62 -0.98 -13.31
N TRP A 155 -5.91 0.13 -13.12
CA TRP A 155 -6.11 1.36 -13.89
C TRP A 155 -5.33 1.41 -15.21
N PHE A 156 -4.13 0.85 -15.25
CA PHE A 156 -3.20 1.04 -16.38
C PHE A 156 -2.77 -0.27 -17.05
N GLY A 157 -3.20 -1.42 -16.52
CA GLY A 157 -2.69 -2.72 -16.97
C GLY A 157 -1.27 -2.99 -16.51
N GLY A 158 -0.61 -4.00 -17.07
CA GLY A 158 0.75 -4.38 -16.67
C GLY A 158 0.81 -5.51 -15.67
N ILE A 159 1.93 -5.67 -14.99
CA ILE A 159 2.21 -6.73 -14.02
C ILE A 159 2.71 -6.13 -12.70
N LEU A 160 2.77 -6.94 -11.65
CA LEU A 160 3.15 -6.51 -10.30
C LEU A 160 4.49 -5.75 -10.25
N TYR A 161 5.47 -6.19 -11.03
CA TYR A 161 6.81 -5.58 -11.05
C TYR A 161 6.84 -4.18 -11.67
N ASP A 162 5.84 -3.82 -12.47
CA ASP A 162 5.75 -2.48 -13.08
C ASP A 162 5.42 -1.41 -12.03
N TYR A 163 4.79 -1.81 -10.94
CA TYR A 163 4.24 -0.89 -9.92
C TYR A 163 4.59 -1.31 -8.49
N SER A 164 5.83 -1.65 -8.22
CA SER A 164 6.30 -2.01 -6.87
C SER A 164 7.01 -0.84 -6.19
N PRO A 165 6.29 0.07 -5.51
CA PRO A 165 6.92 1.23 -4.88
C PRO A 165 7.79 0.79 -3.70
N ALA A 166 8.98 1.39 -3.57
CA ALA A 166 9.80 1.25 -2.38
C ALA A 166 9.12 1.89 -1.14
N PRO A 167 9.45 1.51 0.09
CA PRO A 167 8.92 2.17 1.28
C PRO A 167 9.11 3.69 1.25
N GLY A 168 8.05 4.45 1.54
CA GLY A 168 8.06 5.91 1.48
C GLY A 168 8.06 6.50 0.08
N THR A 169 7.76 5.72 -0.94
CA THR A 169 7.57 6.18 -2.34
C THR A 169 6.19 5.80 -2.85
N GLY A 170 5.85 6.18 -4.07
CA GLY A 170 4.54 5.85 -4.63
C GLY A 170 4.25 6.52 -5.95
N TYR A 171 2.97 6.77 -6.19
CA TYR A 171 2.47 7.33 -7.44
C TYR A 171 1.46 8.45 -7.20
N GLN A 172 1.50 9.48 -8.04
CA GLN A 172 0.40 10.43 -8.16
C GLN A 172 -0.33 10.18 -9.48
N VAL A 173 -1.59 9.82 -9.40
CA VAL A 173 -2.48 9.54 -10.53
C VAL A 173 -3.39 10.72 -10.78
N ILE A 174 -3.53 11.14 -12.04
CA ILE A 174 -4.45 12.18 -12.47
C ILE A 174 -5.73 11.52 -12.98
N PHE A 175 -6.86 11.97 -12.46
CA PHE A 175 -8.18 11.50 -12.86
C PHE A 175 -9.02 12.61 -13.50
N ASP A 176 -9.83 12.21 -14.49
CA ASP A 176 -10.97 12.97 -15.01
C ASP A 176 -12.26 12.21 -14.60
N GLY A 177 -12.97 12.77 -13.62
CA GLY A 177 -13.98 11.99 -12.90
C GLY A 177 -13.33 10.74 -12.25
N GLU A 178 -13.87 9.57 -12.55
CA GLU A 178 -13.33 8.25 -12.10
C GLU A 178 -12.37 7.61 -13.13
N LYS A 179 -12.11 8.28 -14.27
CA LYS A 179 -11.23 7.76 -15.33
C LYS A 179 -9.78 8.15 -15.07
N PRO A 180 -8.86 7.17 -14.92
CA PRO A 180 -7.43 7.45 -14.82
C PRO A 180 -6.90 7.95 -16.17
N LEU A 181 -6.06 9.00 -16.15
CA LEU A 181 -5.46 9.59 -17.35
C LEU A 181 -3.98 9.25 -17.48
N ASN A 182 -3.21 9.55 -16.44
CA ASN A 182 -1.77 9.29 -16.37
C ASN A 182 -1.30 9.29 -14.92
N TYR A 183 -0.03 8.96 -14.72
CA TYR A 183 0.59 8.99 -13.38
C TYR A 183 2.04 9.46 -13.46
N THR A 184 2.57 9.88 -12.30
CA THR A 184 3.99 10.17 -12.07
C THR A 184 4.48 9.48 -10.81
N ASN A 185 5.75 9.10 -10.79
CA ASN A 185 6.38 8.51 -9.62
C ASN A 185 6.64 9.57 -8.55
N ILE A 186 6.60 9.16 -7.28
CA ILE A 186 6.97 9.96 -6.12
C ILE A 186 8.07 9.23 -5.36
N GLY A 187 9.20 9.87 -5.22
CA GLY A 187 10.29 9.37 -4.42
C GLY A 187 11.55 8.98 -5.14
#